data_89d72225ad43bf0130b2a2ea82b2d19b
#
_entry.id   89d72225ad43bf0130b2a2ea82b2d19b
#
_cell.length_a   1.000
_cell.length_b   1.000
_cell.length_c   1.000
_cell.angle_alpha   90.00
_cell.angle_beta   90.00
_cell.angle_gamma   90.00
#
_symmetry.space_group_name_H-M   'P 1'
#
loop_
_entity.id
_entity.type
_entity.pdbx_description
1 polymer ?
#
loop_
_entity_poly.entity_id
_entity_poly.type
_entity_poly.pdbx_seq_one_letter_code
_entity_poly.pdbx_strand_id
1 'polypeptide(L)'
;MNKHLIANAKDVLRHKVGVTIPVYFSPNGDERLATELLRDTAFSYAEILENPKNLCLSVDGEDNGLDIATGISKECGASLVYSRKNIGKLSGVRNGIQALWDDEQLIYFVEIDSDGDHFANELLNLIRAAINVQGRYGHDILVIGRRTSKHRPMGFLRGELEELADRMLLDALYYDAALSGRALSLEFATPIEEYPDFHSGFKLFSRGAAKAAFIEKPRLCGVSNDAYFRHGCEAVMTVESLLSSARLVLVNRSTFNEQP
;
A
#
# COMPACT_ATOMS: atom_id res chain seq x y z
N MET A 1 -25.38 -9.86 6.24
CA MET A 1 -24.30 -9.62 5.25
C MET A 1 -24.67 -10.32 3.95
N ASN A 2 -24.69 -9.63 2.82
CA ASN A 2 -25.20 -10.14 1.56
C ASN A 2 -24.23 -11.19 0.98
N LYS A 3 -24.70 -12.45 0.74
CA LYS A 3 -23.90 -13.53 0.15
C LYS A 3 -23.26 -13.13 -1.22
N HIS A 4 -23.96 -12.30 -1.99
CA HIS A 4 -23.47 -11.78 -3.26
C HIS A 4 -22.23 -10.86 -3.10
N LEU A 5 -22.14 -10.08 -2.02
CA LEU A 5 -20.98 -9.23 -1.76
C LEU A 5 -19.71 -10.05 -1.50
N ILE A 6 -19.84 -11.17 -0.78
CA ILE A 6 -18.70 -12.05 -0.49
C ILE A 6 -18.21 -12.75 -1.73
N ALA A 7 -19.12 -13.28 -2.56
CA ALA A 7 -18.77 -13.94 -3.81
C ALA A 7 -18.08 -12.97 -4.78
N ASN A 8 -18.65 -11.77 -4.92
CA ASN A 8 -18.06 -10.72 -5.75
C ASN A 8 -16.68 -10.27 -5.26
N ALA A 9 -16.47 -10.13 -3.94
CA ALA A 9 -15.16 -9.74 -3.41
C ALA A 9 -14.06 -10.79 -3.65
N LYS A 10 -14.41 -12.08 -3.60
CA LYS A 10 -13.47 -13.15 -3.94
C LYS A 10 -13.12 -13.18 -5.43
N ASP A 11 -14.09 -12.95 -6.29
CA ASP A 11 -13.88 -12.84 -7.73
C ASP A 11 -13.00 -11.64 -8.07
N VAL A 12 -13.29 -10.48 -7.47
CA VAL A 12 -12.46 -9.28 -7.64
C VAL A 12 -11.03 -9.51 -7.16
N LEU A 13 -10.85 -10.15 -5.98
CA LEU A 13 -9.52 -10.49 -5.46
C LEU A 13 -8.72 -11.32 -6.46
N ARG A 14 -9.33 -12.34 -7.03
CA ARG A 14 -8.64 -13.29 -7.92
C ARG A 14 -8.27 -12.69 -9.27
N HIS A 15 -9.14 -11.84 -9.84
CA HIS A 15 -9.05 -11.47 -11.25
C HIS A 15 -8.81 -9.98 -11.52
N LYS A 16 -9.04 -9.10 -10.53
CA LYS A 16 -9.11 -7.65 -10.76
C LYS A 16 -8.21 -6.82 -9.84
N VAL A 17 -7.25 -7.48 -9.18
CA VAL A 17 -6.32 -6.84 -8.24
C VAL A 17 -4.89 -7.02 -8.73
N GLY A 18 -4.16 -5.92 -8.81
CA GLY A 18 -2.71 -5.90 -8.96
C GLY A 18 -2.04 -5.66 -7.62
N VAL A 19 -1.03 -6.43 -7.27
CA VAL A 19 -0.28 -6.30 -6.02
C VAL A 19 1.16 -5.95 -6.32
N THR A 20 1.71 -4.97 -5.62
CA THR A 20 3.11 -4.55 -5.72
C THR A 20 3.81 -4.74 -4.39
N ILE A 21 4.96 -5.41 -4.43
CA ILE A 21 5.88 -5.57 -3.31
C ILE A 21 7.16 -4.79 -3.65
N PRO A 22 7.41 -3.62 -3.03
CA PRO A 22 8.71 -2.96 -3.15
C PRO A 22 9.75 -3.79 -2.41
N VAL A 23 10.87 -4.07 -3.09
CA VAL A 23 11.97 -4.88 -2.57
C VAL A 23 13.21 -4.02 -2.42
N TYR A 24 13.76 -4.03 -1.22
CA TYR A 24 15.03 -3.40 -0.89
C TYR A 24 15.75 -4.19 0.19
N PHE A 25 16.86 -4.81 -0.15
CA PHE A 25 17.73 -5.48 0.82
C PHE A 25 18.84 -4.52 1.25
N SER A 26 18.83 -4.20 2.55
CA SER A 26 19.88 -3.37 3.13
C SER A 26 21.23 -4.10 3.08
N PRO A 27 22.33 -3.45 2.67
CA PRO A 27 23.65 -4.06 2.69
C PRO A 27 24.12 -4.56 4.07
N ASN A 28 23.52 -4.03 5.13
CA ASN A 28 23.83 -4.38 6.52
C ASN A 28 22.72 -5.24 7.18
N GLY A 29 21.71 -5.68 6.41
CA GLY A 29 20.60 -6.48 6.91
C GLY A 29 20.92 -7.97 6.91
N ASP A 30 20.05 -8.75 7.56
CA ASP A 30 20.05 -10.21 7.44
C ASP A 30 19.40 -10.61 6.11
N GLU A 31 20.24 -10.84 5.09
CA GLU A 31 19.79 -11.23 3.74
C GLU A 31 19.00 -12.55 3.75
N ARG A 32 19.37 -13.49 4.62
CA ARG A 32 18.67 -14.78 4.73
C ARG A 32 17.25 -14.57 5.23
N LEU A 33 17.10 -13.83 6.33
CA LEU A 33 15.78 -13.52 6.89
C LEU A 33 14.93 -12.73 5.88
N ALA A 34 15.50 -11.70 5.26
CA ALA A 34 14.81 -10.90 4.25
C ALA A 34 14.35 -11.74 3.04
N THR A 35 15.16 -12.73 2.63
CA THR A 35 14.83 -13.68 1.56
C THR A 35 13.66 -14.59 1.96
N GLU A 36 13.69 -15.13 3.17
CA GLU A 36 12.63 -15.99 3.70
C GLU A 36 11.30 -15.23 3.80
N LEU A 37 11.31 -14.01 4.32
CA LEU A 37 10.12 -13.16 4.44
C LEU A 37 9.56 -12.74 3.06
N LEU A 38 10.41 -12.30 2.15
CA LEU A 38 9.98 -11.96 0.79
C LEU A 38 9.38 -13.18 0.08
N ARG A 39 9.99 -14.35 0.23
CA ARG A 39 9.49 -15.60 -0.36
C ARG A 39 8.11 -15.95 0.19
N ASP A 40 7.95 -15.98 1.52
CA ASP A 40 6.67 -16.28 2.16
C ASP A 40 5.58 -15.30 1.71
N THR A 41 5.88 -14.01 1.71
CA THR A 41 4.96 -12.96 1.25
C THR A 41 4.59 -13.18 -0.23
N ALA A 42 5.56 -13.33 -1.12
CA ALA A 42 5.30 -13.45 -2.55
C ALA A 42 4.46 -14.70 -2.89
N PHE A 43 4.76 -15.84 -2.28
CA PHE A 43 3.99 -17.07 -2.50
C PHE A 43 2.57 -16.94 -1.96
N SER A 44 2.40 -16.41 -0.75
CA SER A 44 1.07 -16.21 -0.14
C SER A 44 0.16 -15.33 -1.00
N TYR A 45 0.70 -14.28 -1.62
CA TYR A 45 -0.07 -13.43 -2.52
C TYR A 45 -0.26 -14.05 -3.91
N ALA A 46 0.72 -14.78 -4.45
CA ALA A 46 0.58 -15.49 -5.72
C ALA A 46 -0.53 -16.56 -5.67
N GLU A 47 -0.70 -17.24 -4.53
CA GLU A 47 -1.74 -18.27 -4.36
C GLU A 47 -3.17 -17.71 -4.39
N ILE A 48 -3.39 -16.48 -3.95
CA ILE A 48 -4.73 -15.89 -3.91
C ILE A 48 -5.13 -15.18 -5.20
N LEU A 49 -4.16 -14.89 -6.09
CA LEU A 49 -4.38 -14.31 -7.41
C LEU A 49 -4.51 -15.39 -8.47
N GLU A 50 -5.49 -15.28 -9.36
CA GLU A 50 -5.66 -16.27 -10.47
C GLU A 50 -4.50 -16.20 -11.47
N ASN A 51 -4.01 -14.99 -11.74
CA ASN A 51 -2.84 -14.75 -12.56
C ASN A 51 -1.69 -14.26 -11.68
N PRO A 52 -0.65 -15.09 -11.41
CA PRO A 52 0.50 -14.67 -10.61
C PRO A 52 1.23 -13.43 -11.16
N LYS A 53 1.10 -13.12 -12.45
CA LYS A 53 1.68 -11.92 -13.06
C LYS A 53 1.04 -10.62 -12.56
N ASN A 54 -0.14 -10.69 -11.92
CA ASN A 54 -0.75 -9.56 -11.24
C ASN A 54 -0.07 -9.22 -9.90
N LEU A 55 0.87 -10.06 -9.45
CA LEU A 55 1.86 -9.75 -8.42
C LEU A 55 3.13 -9.23 -9.09
N CYS A 56 3.63 -8.07 -8.66
CA CYS A 56 4.85 -7.47 -9.15
C CYS A 56 5.85 -7.25 -8.02
N LEU A 57 7.01 -7.90 -8.10
CA LEU A 57 8.17 -7.57 -7.26
C LEU A 57 8.90 -6.39 -7.91
N SER A 58 9.08 -5.30 -7.18
CA SER A 58 9.70 -4.09 -7.67
C SER A 58 10.96 -3.75 -6.88
N VAL A 59 12.14 -4.02 -7.45
CA VAL A 59 13.42 -3.83 -6.78
C VAL A 59 13.92 -2.41 -6.96
N ASP A 60 14.21 -1.73 -5.86
CA ASP A 60 14.74 -0.36 -5.86
C ASP A 60 16.26 -0.34 -5.65
N GLY A 61 16.98 -0.44 -6.76
CA GLY A 61 18.43 -0.57 -6.85
C GLY A 61 18.87 -2.00 -7.20
N GLU A 62 19.59 -2.16 -8.30
CA GLU A 62 20.01 -3.50 -8.80
C GLU A 62 20.89 -4.27 -7.78
N ASP A 63 21.65 -3.55 -6.95
CA ASP A 63 22.48 -4.15 -5.90
C ASP A 63 21.69 -4.51 -4.62
N ASN A 64 20.37 -4.26 -4.59
CA ASN A 64 19.55 -4.38 -3.40
C ASN A 64 18.58 -5.57 -3.46
N GLY A 65 19.06 -6.74 -3.86
CA GLY A 65 18.32 -8.00 -3.84
C GLY A 65 17.69 -8.40 -5.18
N LEU A 66 18.18 -7.86 -6.31
CA LEU A 66 17.63 -8.18 -7.64
C LEU A 66 17.74 -9.67 -7.98
N ASP A 67 18.87 -10.32 -7.68
CA ASP A 67 19.07 -11.74 -7.98
C ASP A 67 18.09 -12.62 -7.18
N ILE A 68 17.89 -12.29 -5.91
CA ILE A 68 16.95 -12.99 -5.02
C ILE A 68 15.50 -12.79 -5.51
N ALA A 69 15.10 -11.55 -5.76
CA ALA A 69 13.78 -11.24 -6.28
C ALA A 69 13.52 -11.92 -7.64
N THR A 70 14.56 -12.02 -8.49
CA THR A 70 14.48 -12.73 -9.77
C THR A 70 14.24 -14.23 -9.56
N GLY A 71 14.91 -14.85 -8.61
CA GLY A 71 14.70 -16.26 -8.25
C GLY A 71 13.26 -16.49 -7.78
N ILE A 72 12.81 -15.71 -6.79
CA ILE A 72 11.46 -15.83 -6.21
C ILE A 72 10.38 -15.56 -7.27
N SER A 73 10.54 -14.51 -8.09
CA SER A 73 9.62 -14.19 -9.17
C SER A 73 9.42 -15.36 -10.15
N LYS A 74 10.52 -16.02 -10.55
CA LYS A 74 10.46 -17.20 -11.43
C LYS A 74 9.75 -18.38 -10.77
N GLU A 75 9.98 -18.60 -9.48
CA GLU A 75 9.38 -19.71 -8.74
C GLU A 75 7.86 -19.54 -8.54
N CYS A 76 7.39 -18.34 -8.18
CA CYS A 76 5.97 -18.08 -7.94
C CYS A 76 5.21 -17.56 -9.17
N GLY A 77 5.90 -17.25 -10.28
CA GLY A 77 5.30 -16.75 -11.52
C GLY A 77 4.99 -15.25 -11.51
N ALA A 78 5.42 -14.50 -10.50
CA ALA A 78 5.19 -13.07 -10.38
C ALA A 78 5.92 -12.26 -11.48
N SER A 79 5.43 -11.05 -11.75
CA SER A 79 6.15 -10.06 -12.55
C SER A 79 7.32 -9.48 -11.76
N LEU A 80 8.36 -9.01 -12.47
CA LEU A 80 9.52 -8.36 -11.86
C LEU A 80 9.89 -7.11 -12.63
N VAL A 81 10.11 -6.02 -11.89
CA VAL A 81 10.72 -4.80 -12.42
C VAL A 81 11.81 -4.32 -11.48
N TYR A 82 12.76 -3.52 -11.98
CA TYR A 82 13.80 -2.97 -11.13
C TYR A 82 14.29 -1.60 -11.62
N SER A 83 14.81 -0.80 -10.69
CA SER A 83 15.57 0.41 -10.96
C SER A 83 17.06 0.13 -10.84
N ARG A 84 17.89 0.74 -11.68
CA ARG A 84 19.34 0.62 -11.57
C ARG A 84 19.90 1.21 -10.28
N LYS A 85 19.28 2.29 -9.80
CA LYS A 85 19.69 3.00 -8.58
C LYS A 85 18.57 3.01 -7.57
N ASN A 86 18.92 2.94 -6.30
CA ASN A 86 17.98 3.17 -5.20
C ASN A 86 17.55 4.64 -5.18
N ILE A 87 16.27 4.89 -5.41
CA ILE A 87 15.64 6.22 -5.38
C ILE A 87 14.80 6.37 -4.10
N GLY A 88 14.20 5.29 -3.61
CA GLY A 88 13.38 5.24 -2.42
C GLY A 88 12.13 4.38 -2.61
N LYS A 89 11.54 3.95 -1.51
CA LYS A 89 10.40 3.01 -1.47
C LYS A 89 9.27 3.42 -2.42
N LEU A 90 8.88 4.70 -2.43
CA LEU A 90 7.81 5.17 -3.30
C LEU A 90 8.12 5.01 -4.78
N SER A 91 9.40 5.16 -5.18
CA SER A 91 9.81 4.88 -6.56
C SER A 91 9.62 3.40 -6.91
N GLY A 92 10.00 2.51 -6.01
CA GLY A 92 9.75 1.08 -6.17
C GLY A 92 8.25 0.77 -6.32
N VAL A 93 7.41 1.29 -5.43
CA VAL A 93 5.95 1.12 -5.52
C VAL A 93 5.41 1.64 -6.86
N ARG A 94 5.81 2.85 -7.28
CA ARG A 94 5.40 3.42 -8.57
C ARG A 94 5.78 2.55 -9.76
N ASN A 95 7.01 2.06 -9.79
CA ASN A 95 7.48 1.19 -10.88
C ASN A 95 6.67 -0.11 -10.96
N GLY A 96 6.38 -0.74 -9.81
CA GLY A 96 5.57 -1.93 -9.76
C GLY A 96 4.12 -1.69 -10.21
N ILE A 97 3.48 -0.61 -9.74
CA ILE A 97 2.13 -0.23 -10.18
C ILE A 97 2.12 0.09 -11.69
N GLN A 98 3.12 0.83 -12.19
CA GLN A 98 3.24 1.16 -13.62
C GLN A 98 3.38 -0.09 -14.49
N ALA A 99 4.10 -1.10 -14.04
CA ALA A 99 4.24 -2.38 -14.76
C ALA A 99 2.91 -3.15 -14.87
N LEU A 100 1.99 -2.96 -13.92
CA LEU A 100 0.67 -3.58 -13.90
C LEU A 100 -0.41 -2.70 -14.59
N TRP A 101 -0.08 -1.46 -14.93
CA TRP A 101 -1.06 -0.45 -15.31
C TRP A 101 -1.78 -0.70 -16.61
N ASP A 102 -1.11 -1.32 -17.58
CA ASP A 102 -1.66 -1.56 -18.93
C ASP A 102 -2.74 -2.64 -18.94
N ASP A 103 -2.86 -3.44 -17.88
CA ASP A 103 -3.98 -4.36 -17.72
C ASP A 103 -5.23 -3.59 -17.25
N GLU A 104 -6.13 -3.31 -18.18
CA GLU A 104 -7.39 -2.59 -17.93
C GLU A 104 -8.37 -3.41 -17.05
N GLN A 105 -8.17 -4.71 -16.89
CA GLN A 105 -9.01 -5.54 -16.01
C GLN A 105 -8.72 -5.29 -14.54
N LEU A 106 -7.54 -4.79 -14.20
CA LEU A 106 -7.16 -4.45 -12.83
C LEU A 106 -7.85 -3.15 -12.41
N ILE A 107 -8.77 -3.25 -11.45
CA ILE A 107 -9.54 -2.11 -10.94
C ILE A 107 -9.05 -1.65 -9.56
N TYR A 108 -8.28 -2.49 -8.87
CA TYR A 108 -7.62 -2.17 -7.60
C TYR A 108 -6.13 -2.48 -7.67
N PHE A 109 -5.35 -1.62 -7.03
CA PHE A 109 -3.90 -1.78 -6.88
C PHE A 109 -3.56 -1.79 -5.39
N VAL A 110 -2.69 -2.69 -5.00
CA VAL A 110 -2.32 -2.91 -3.60
C VAL A 110 -0.82 -2.75 -3.43
N GLU A 111 -0.42 -2.01 -2.44
CA GLU A 111 0.95 -1.94 -1.95
C GLU A 111 1.06 -2.72 -0.65
N ILE A 112 2.09 -3.53 -0.53
CA ILE A 112 2.43 -4.30 0.66
C ILE A 112 3.94 -4.32 0.86
N ASP A 113 4.38 -4.38 2.12
CA ASP A 113 5.80 -4.52 2.44
C ASP A 113 6.31 -5.95 2.22
N SER A 114 7.63 -6.09 2.10
CA SER A 114 8.31 -7.38 1.87
C SER A 114 8.69 -8.11 3.16
N ASP A 115 8.32 -7.55 4.33
CA ASP A 115 8.72 -8.01 5.67
C ASP A 115 7.79 -9.06 6.29
N GLY A 116 6.75 -9.52 5.56
CA GLY A 116 5.83 -10.54 6.00
C GLY A 116 4.70 -10.06 6.92
N ASP A 117 4.67 -8.78 7.33
CA ASP A 117 3.65 -8.25 8.26
C ASP A 117 2.29 -7.95 7.59
N HIS A 118 2.19 -8.12 6.28
CA HIS A 118 0.95 -7.92 5.53
C HIS A 118 0.37 -9.26 5.07
N PHE A 119 -0.54 -9.81 5.87
CA PHE A 119 -1.10 -11.15 5.62
C PHE A 119 -2.06 -11.18 4.43
N ALA A 120 -1.79 -12.05 3.46
CA ALA A 120 -2.54 -12.15 2.22
C ALA A 120 -4.05 -12.43 2.42
N ASN A 121 -4.41 -13.20 3.45
CA ASN A 121 -5.81 -13.52 3.79
C ASN A 121 -6.61 -12.27 4.26
N GLU A 122 -5.95 -11.21 4.72
CA GLU A 122 -6.61 -9.97 5.14
C GLU A 122 -6.94 -9.05 3.96
N LEU A 123 -6.30 -9.22 2.80
CA LEU A 123 -6.60 -8.44 1.61
C LEU A 123 -8.09 -8.52 1.21
N LEU A 124 -8.73 -9.67 1.42
CA LEU A 124 -10.16 -9.82 1.16
C LEU A 124 -11.03 -8.85 1.98
N ASN A 125 -10.60 -8.46 3.17
CA ASN A 125 -11.34 -7.49 4.00
C ASN A 125 -11.21 -6.07 3.43
N LEU A 126 -10.02 -5.69 2.94
CA LEU A 126 -9.81 -4.42 2.27
C LEU A 126 -10.69 -4.31 1.01
N ILE A 127 -10.71 -5.38 0.19
CA ILE A 127 -11.52 -5.43 -1.03
C ILE A 127 -13.03 -5.34 -0.71
N ARG A 128 -13.50 -6.02 0.33
CA ARG A 128 -14.91 -5.90 0.77
C ARG A 128 -15.28 -4.47 1.15
N ALA A 129 -14.40 -3.80 1.90
CA ALA A 129 -14.60 -2.40 2.27
C ALA A 129 -14.60 -1.51 1.02
N ALA A 130 -13.66 -1.73 0.10
CA ALA A 130 -13.56 -1.02 -1.16
C ALA A 130 -14.86 -1.13 -1.98
N ILE A 131 -15.30 -2.34 -2.29
CA ILE A 131 -16.51 -2.59 -3.08
C ILE A 131 -17.74 -1.98 -2.41
N ASN A 132 -17.88 -2.13 -1.08
CA ASN A 132 -19.03 -1.61 -0.36
C ASN A 132 -19.11 -0.09 -0.40
N VAL A 133 -18.00 0.60 -0.13
CA VAL A 133 -17.97 2.06 -0.10
C VAL A 133 -18.06 2.64 -1.52
N GLN A 134 -17.29 2.11 -2.46
CA GLN A 134 -17.31 2.56 -3.86
C GLN A 134 -18.69 2.33 -4.51
N GLY A 135 -19.33 1.19 -4.24
CA GLY A 135 -20.66 0.87 -4.74
C GLY A 135 -21.76 1.79 -4.20
N ARG A 136 -21.57 2.38 -3.01
CA ARG A 136 -22.53 3.31 -2.40
C ARG A 136 -22.36 4.76 -2.87
N TYR A 137 -21.11 5.19 -3.05
CA TYR A 137 -20.80 6.61 -3.23
C TYR A 137 -20.20 6.96 -4.59
N GLY A 138 -19.79 5.96 -5.39
CA GLY A 138 -19.31 6.17 -6.76
C GLY A 138 -17.99 6.94 -6.89
N HIS A 139 -17.22 7.05 -5.80
CA HIS A 139 -15.95 7.79 -5.77
C HIS A 139 -14.75 6.85 -5.78
N ASP A 140 -13.59 7.39 -6.18
CA ASP A 140 -12.31 6.73 -5.95
C ASP A 140 -12.05 6.56 -4.46
N ILE A 141 -11.37 5.49 -4.11
CA ILE A 141 -11.13 5.12 -2.72
C ILE A 141 -9.68 4.73 -2.47
N LEU A 142 -9.23 5.03 -1.27
CA LEU A 142 -8.04 4.48 -0.64
C LEU A 142 -8.48 3.72 0.60
N VAL A 143 -8.16 2.43 0.67
CA VAL A 143 -8.35 1.62 1.88
C VAL A 143 -7.01 1.38 2.54
N ILE A 144 -6.88 1.70 3.81
CA ILE A 144 -5.69 1.43 4.61
C ILE A 144 -5.97 0.29 5.58
N GLY A 145 -5.11 -0.71 5.59
CA GLY A 145 -5.06 -1.74 6.61
C GLY A 145 -4.51 -1.14 7.90
N ARG A 146 -5.39 -0.71 8.80
CA ARG A 146 -5.04 -0.07 10.06
C ARG A 146 -4.50 -1.09 11.05
N ARG A 147 -3.32 -0.85 11.60
CA ARG A 147 -2.73 -1.66 12.67
C ARG A 147 -3.53 -1.53 13.96
N THR A 148 -3.88 -2.65 14.57
CA THR A 148 -4.59 -2.64 15.87
C THR A 148 -3.72 -2.15 17.03
N SER A 149 -2.39 -2.22 16.87
CA SER A 149 -1.41 -1.61 17.77
C SER A 149 -0.16 -1.24 16.98
N LYS A 150 0.33 -0.03 17.14
CA LYS A 150 1.63 0.40 16.60
C LYS A 150 2.77 0.08 17.56
N HIS A 151 2.48 0.08 18.87
CA HIS A 151 3.48 -0.11 19.92
C HIS A 151 4.01 -1.55 20.01
N ARG A 152 3.16 -2.56 19.73
CA ARG A 152 3.58 -3.96 19.82
C ARG A 152 4.70 -4.30 18.83
N PRO A 153 4.53 -4.09 17.51
CA PRO A 153 5.58 -4.46 16.56
C PRO A 153 6.78 -3.51 16.59
N MET A 154 6.61 -2.24 16.94
CA MET A 154 7.64 -1.21 16.75
C MET A 154 8.26 -0.69 18.04
N GLY A 155 7.74 -1.10 19.19
CA GLY A 155 8.09 -0.55 20.48
C GLY A 155 7.44 0.81 20.77
N PHE A 156 7.51 1.22 22.05
CA PHE A 156 6.76 2.38 22.54
C PHE A 156 7.15 3.70 21.83
N LEU A 157 8.44 4.01 21.78
CA LEU A 157 8.90 5.31 21.25
C LEU A 157 8.53 5.49 19.77
N ARG A 158 8.77 4.48 18.93
CA ARG A 158 8.44 4.55 17.51
C ARG A 158 6.92 4.61 17.30
N GLY A 159 6.16 3.84 18.06
CA GLY A 159 4.70 3.88 18.04
C GLY A 159 4.14 5.27 18.33
N GLU A 160 4.64 5.94 19.38
CA GLU A 160 4.25 7.31 19.74
C GLU A 160 4.62 8.33 18.66
N LEU A 161 5.82 8.22 18.07
CA LEU A 161 6.26 9.10 16.99
C LEU A 161 5.41 8.96 15.73
N GLU A 162 5.02 7.75 15.37
CA GLU A 162 4.13 7.53 14.23
C GLU A 162 2.71 8.03 14.52
N GLU A 163 2.19 7.88 15.75
CA GLU A 163 0.90 8.47 16.11
C GLU A 163 0.94 10.00 16.05
N LEU A 164 2.00 10.61 16.54
CA LEU A 164 2.18 12.05 16.42
C LEU A 164 2.22 12.49 14.95
N ALA A 165 2.94 11.77 14.10
CA ALA A 165 3.02 12.06 12.67
C ALA A 165 1.65 11.93 11.99
N ASP A 166 0.85 10.92 12.32
CA ASP A 166 -0.52 10.75 11.82
C ASP A 166 -1.44 11.90 12.23
N ARG A 167 -1.35 12.36 13.48
CA ARG A 167 -2.12 13.52 13.96
C ARG A 167 -1.75 14.79 13.21
N MET A 168 -0.44 15.05 13.09
CA MET A 168 0.06 16.21 12.35
C MET A 168 -0.37 16.20 10.88
N LEU A 169 -0.35 15.03 10.25
CA LEU A 169 -0.79 14.89 8.87
C LEU A 169 -2.30 15.12 8.72
N LEU A 170 -3.11 14.62 9.65
CA LEU A 170 -4.55 14.86 9.65
C LEU A 170 -4.86 16.34 9.79
N ASP A 171 -4.21 17.03 10.73
CA ASP A 171 -4.38 18.48 10.94
C ASP A 171 -3.97 19.28 9.69
N ALA A 172 -2.85 18.91 9.07
CA ALA A 172 -2.38 19.53 7.83
C ALA A 172 -3.38 19.34 6.67
N LEU A 173 -3.96 18.15 6.53
CA LEU A 173 -4.99 17.86 5.53
C LEU A 173 -6.25 18.70 5.75
N TYR A 174 -6.73 18.85 6.98
CA TYR A 174 -7.87 19.71 7.29
C TYR A 174 -7.56 21.19 7.01
N TYR A 175 -6.35 21.63 7.36
CA TYR A 175 -5.93 23.00 7.10
C TYR A 175 -5.86 23.29 5.59
N ASP A 176 -5.23 22.43 4.81
CA ASP A 176 -5.16 22.57 3.35
C ASP A 176 -6.55 22.53 2.71
N ALA A 177 -7.41 21.63 3.17
CA ALA A 177 -8.78 21.53 2.69
C ALA A 177 -9.59 22.83 2.96
N ALA A 178 -9.43 23.40 4.16
CA ALA A 178 -10.08 24.66 4.52
C ALA A 178 -9.58 25.83 3.66
N LEU A 179 -8.28 25.91 3.40
CA LEU A 179 -7.68 26.97 2.56
C LEU A 179 -8.10 26.85 1.09
N SER A 180 -8.18 25.63 0.58
CA SER A 180 -8.49 25.33 -0.84
C SER A 180 -9.98 25.22 -1.14
N GLY A 181 -10.85 25.24 -0.12
CA GLY A 181 -12.29 24.98 -0.27
C GLY A 181 -12.61 23.54 -0.68
N ARG A 182 -11.69 22.59 -0.44
CA ARG A 182 -11.81 21.19 -0.84
C ARG A 182 -12.47 20.38 0.26
N ALA A 183 -13.39 19.48 -0.09
CA ALA A 183 -13.94 18.52 0.84
C ALA A 183 -12.99 17.33 1.02
N LEU A 184 -12.75 16.92 2.26
CA LEU A 184 -12.08 15.67 2.60
C LEU A 184 -13.13 14.62 2.94
N SER A 185 -13.03 13.43 2.34
CA SER A 185 -13.93 12.31 2.57
C SER A 185 -13.30 11.31 3.53
N LEU A 186 -13.36 11.60 4.83
CA LEU A 186 -12.75 10.82 5.91
C LEU A 186 -13.76 10.10 6.82
N GLU A 187 -15.04 10.10 6.50
CA GLU A 187 -16.13 9.58 7.34
C GLU A 187 -16.02 8.08 7.66
N PHE A 188 -15.22 7.31 6.90
CA PHE A 188 -14.94 5.90 7.16
C PHE A 188 -13.56 5.67 7.79
N ALA A 189 -12.86 6.74 8.15
CA ALA A 189 -11.49 6.69 8.64
C ALA A 189 -11.29 7.41 9.97
N THR A 190 -12.22 8.25 10.37
CA THR A 190 -12.13 9.02 11.62
C THR A 190 -13.34 8.70 12.53
N PRO A 191 -13.36 7.55 13.23
CA PRO A 191 -14.24 7.41 14.38
C PRO A 191 -13.83 8.44 15.43
N ILE A 192 -14.78 8.86 16.25
CA ILE A 192 -14.78 10.10 17.06
C ILE A 192 -13.51 10.35 17.90
N GLU A 193 -12.65 9.36 18.12
CA GLU A 193 -11.47 9.49 19.00
C GLU A 193 -10.18 8.90 18.41
N GLU A 194 -10.16 8.52 17.11
CA GLU A 194 -9.01 7.85 16.55
C GLU A 194 -8.47 8.57 15.31
N TYR A 195 -7.15 8.53 15.14
CA TYR A 195 -6.46 9.06 13.97
C TYR A 195 -6.29 7.95 12.93
N PRO A 196 -6.40 8.26 11.62
CA PRO A 196 -6.05 7.33 10.57
C PRO A 196 -4.60 6.87 10.71
N ASP A 197 -4.33 5.60 10.45
CA ASP A 197 -2.98 5.02 10.42
C ASP A 197 -2.36 5.27 9.03
N PHE A 198 -2.00 6.53 8.74
CA PHE A 198 -1.48 6.93 7.43
C PHE A 198 -0.16 6.24 7.08
N HIS A 199 0.62 5.86 8.11
CA HIS A 199 1.92 5.22 7.95
C HIS A 199 1.86 3.69 7.84
N SER A 200 0.68 3.07 7.85
CA SER A 200 0.58 1.65 7.51
C SER A 200 0.94 1.42 6.04
N GLY A 201 1.84 0.47 5.77
CA GLY A 201 2.25 0.08 4.43
C GLY A 201 1.20 -0.75 3.66
N PHE A 202 0.16 -1.28 4.33
CA PHE A 202 -0.87 -2.07 3.67
C PHE A 202 -1.98 -1.18 3.13
N LYS A 203 -1.91 -0.87 1.84
CA LYS A 203 -2.85 0.04 1.17
C LYS A 203 -3.44 -0.55 -0.09
N LEU A 204 -4.75 -0.34 -0.28
CA LEU A 204 -5.48 -0.67 -1.50
C LEU A 204 -6.05 0.61 -2.11
N PHE A 205 -5.78 0.82 -3.37
CA PHE A 205 -6.20 1.97 -4.16
C PHE A 205 -7.19 1.52 -5.25
N SER A 206 -8.31 2.23 -5.43
CA SER A 206 -9.06 2.12 -6.69
C SER A 206 -8.19 2.62 -7.85
N ARG A 207 -8.54 2.26 -9.08
CA ARG A 207 -7.75 2.64 -10.25
C ARG A 207 -7.56 4.16 -10.36
N GLY A 208 -8.56 4.98 -10.06
CA GLY A 208 -8.42 6.43 -10.07
C GLY A 208 -7.52 6.97 -8.95
N ALA A 209 -7.62 6.42 -7.73
CA ALA A 209 -6.70 6.79 -6.64
C ALA A 209 -5.25 6.37 -6.95
N ALA A 210 -5.05 5.16 -7.50
CA ALA A 210 -3.74 4.70 -7.95
C ALA A 210 -3.16 5.57 -9.08
N LYS A 211 -4.01 5.99 -10.02
CA LYS A 211 -3.60 6.92 -11.09
C LYS A 211 -3.05 8.22 -10.52
N ALA A 212 -3.73 8.80 -9.55
CA ALA A 212 -3.32 10.03 -8.89
C ALA A 212 -2.00 9.87 -8.13
N ALA A 213 -1.84 8.78 -7.37
CA ALA A 213 -0.67 8.57 -6.52
C ALA A 213 0.58 8.13 -7.31
N PHE A 214 0.41 7.35 -8.41
CA PHE A 214 1.53 6.64 -9.02
C PHE A 214 1.77 6.95 -10.51
N ILE A 215 0.77 7.42 -11.24
CA ILE A 215 0.86 7.60 -12.69
C ILE A 215 0.95 9.08 -13.06
N GLU A 216 0.11 9.92 -12.48
CA GLU A 216 0.07 11.35 -12.74
C GLU A 216 1.27 12.10 -12.15
N LYS A 217 1.40 13.35 -12.56
CA LYS A 217 2.39 14.25 -11.92
C LYS A 217 1.99 14.50 -10.47
N PRO A 218 2.97 14.52 -9.54
CA PRO A 218 2.72 14.88 -8.15
C PRO A 218 1.93 16.17 -7.99
N ARG A 219 0.93 16.16 -7.11
CA ARG A 219 0.17 17.35 -6.70
C ARG A 219 0.80 18.00 -5.47
N LEU A 220 1.42 17.17 -4.62
CA LEU A 220 2.15 17.64 -3.45
C LEU A 220 3.39 18.43 -3.91
N CYS A 221 3.46 19.69 -3.54
CA CYS A 221 4.56 20.59 -3.90
C CYS A 221 5.34 21.04 -2.65
N GLY A 222 6.53 21.60 -2.87
CA GLY A 222 7.37 22.11 -1.77
C GLY A 222 8.11 21.02 -0.98
N VAL A 223 8.06 19.77 -1.42
CA VAL A 223 8.76 18.63 -0.81
C VAL A 223 9.98 18.27 -1.65
N SER A 224 11.12 17.99 -1.02
CA SER A 224 12.30 17.51 -1.75
C SER A 224 12.05 16.12 -2.34
N ASN A 225 12.77 15.77 -3.42
CA ASN A 225 12.66 14.44 -4.01
C ASN A 225 12.98 13.33 -3.01
N ASP A 226 13.94 13.54 -2.13
CA ASP A 226 14.33 12.56 -1.13
C ASP A 226 13.21 12.36 -0.08
N ALA A 227 12.62 13.44 0.41
CA ALA A 227 11.47 13.37 1.29
C ALA A 227 10.25 12.71 0.61
N TYR A 228 10.02 13.03 -0.68
CA TYR A 228 8.90 12.48 -1.44
C TYR A 228 9.05 10.98 -1.71
N PHE A 229 10.21 10.55 -2.25
CA PHE A 229 10.36 9.17 -2.71
C PHE A 229 10.89 8.20 -1.65
N ARG A 230 11.63 8.70 -0.64
CA ARG A 230 12.33 7.85 0.33
C ARG A 230 11.72 7.87 1.73
N HIS A 231 11.52 9.05 2.29
CA HIS A 231 11.18 9.18 3.71
C HIS A 231 9.68 9.35 3.98
N GLY A 232 8.91 9.87 3.03
CA GLY A 232 7.48 10.16 3.20
C GLY A 232 6.55 9.19 2.46
N CYS A 233 7.03 8.05 2.01
CA CYS A 233 6.34 7.15 1.09
C CYS A 233 4.87 6.93 1.45
N GLU A 234 4.58 6.45 2.65
CA GLU A 234 3.24 6.07 3.10
C GLU A 234 2.31 7.28 3.20
N ALA A 235 2.83 8.39 3.74
CA ALA A 235 2.11 9.65 3.84
C ALA A 235 1.85 10.26 2.45
N VAL A 236 2.87 10.28 1.58
CA VAL A 236 2.76 10.83 0.21
C VAL A 236 1.71 10.08 -0.60
N MET A 237 1.71 8.76 -0.63
CA MET A 237 0.69 7.97 -1.34
C MET A 237 -0.72 8.33 -0.89
N THR A 238 -0.90 8.50 0.41
CA THR A 238 -2.18 8.88 1.01
C THR A 238 -2.59 10.30 0.60
N VAL A 239 -1.68 11.27 0.75
CA VAL A 239 -1.94 12.68 0.41
C VAL A 239 -2.28 12.83 -1.07
N GLU A 240 -1.51 12.25 -1.99
CA GLU A 240 -1.78 12.31 -3.43
C GLU A 240 -3.16 11.77 -3.79
N SER A 241 -3.58 10.66 -3.15
CA SER A 241 -4.92 10.11 -3.33
C SER A 241 -6.00 11.04 -2.80
N LEU A 242 -5.84 11.61 -1.61
CA LEU A 242 -6.81 12.53 -0.99
C LEU A 242 -6.88 13.87 -1.74
N LEU A 243 -5.76 14.38 -2.26
CA LEU A 243 -5.73 15.56 -3.11
C LEU A 243 -6.48 15.34 -4.45
N SER A 244 -6.67 14.10 -4.87
CA SER A 244 -7.52 13.72 -6.01
C SER A 244 -8.98 13.44 -5.65
N SER A 245 -9.38 13.76 -4.41
CA SER A 245 -10.72 13.52 -3.87
C SER A 245 -11.08 12.05 -3.67
N ALA A 246 -10.10 11.18 -3.50
CA ALA A 246 -10.35 9.81 -3.07
C ALA A 246 -10.92 9.79 -1.65
N ARG A 247 -11.81 8.84 -1.38
CA ARG A 247 -12.41 8.61 -0.08
C ARG A 247 -11.51 7.67 0.73
N LEU A 248 -11.19 8.04 1.96
CA LEU A 248 -10.38 7.21 2.86
C LEU A 248 -11.26 6.24 3.63
N VAL A 249 -10.84 4.98 3.68
CA VAL A 249 -11.48 3.89 4.42
C VAL A 249 -10.44 3.17 5.25
N LEU A 250 -10.74 2.86 6.52
CA LEU A 250 -9.88 2.05 7.38
C LEU A 250 -10.47 0.67 7.61
N VAL A 251 -9.62 -0.34 7.56
CA VAL A 251 -9.94 -1.73 7.91
C VAL A 251 -8.89 -2.21 8.90
N ASN A 252 -9.29 -2.64 10.09
CA ASN A 252 -8.34 -3.18 11.06
C ASN A 252 -7.66 -4.43 10.53
N ARG A 253 -6.36 -4.52 10.74
CA ARG A 253 -5.53 -5.67 10.40
C ARG A 253 -4.68 -6.13 11.58
N SER A 254 -4.27 -7.39 11.52
CA SER A 254 -3.27 -7.94 12.41
C SER A 254 -1.87 -7.47 12.05
N THR A 255 -0.96 -7.56 13.00
CA THR A 255 0.48 -7.32 12.84
C THR A 255 1.23 -8.39 13.61
N PHE A 256 2.52 -8.56 13.35
CA PHE A 256 3.39 -9.30 14.26
C PHE A 256 3.40 -8.67 15.65
N ASN A 257 3.67 -9.45 16.67
CA ASN A 257 3.86 -8.92 18.02
C ASN A 257 5.19 -8.17 18.16
N GLU A 258 6.20 -8.58 17.38
CA GLU A 258 7.50 -7.96 17.24
C GLU A 258 7.87 -8.01 15.77
N GLN A 259 8.47 -6.94 15.24
CA GLN A 259 8.96 -6.98 13.86
C GLN A 259 10.20 -7.90 13.80
N PRO A 260 10.29 -8.76 12.78
CA PRO A 260 11.41 -9.66 12.59
C PRO A 260 12.74 -8.94 12.30
#